data_c288c783784c3680ce8312da6a79057d
#
_entry.id   c288c783784c3680ce8312da6a79057d
#
_cell.length_a   1.000
_cell.length_b   1.000
_cell.length_c   1.000
_cell.angle_alpha   90.00
_cell.angle_beta   90.00
_cell.angle_gamma   90.00
#
_symmetry.space_group_name_H-M   'P 1'
#
loop_
_entity.id
_entity.type
_entity.pdbx_description
1 polymer ?
#
loop_
_entity_poly.entity_id
_entity_poly.type
_entity_poly.pdbx_seq_one_letter_code
_entity_poly.pdbx_strand_id
1 'polypeptide(L)'
;MTEQSKQPNEENMTQEENQDMSKEEQAEQSVTADENLDPRVLAEKLAERDQEILRLHAEMENLRKRVERDIENARKFALERFVDSLLPVIDSLEMGIQASENEHASLEKIREGSEMTLNLFLQTMEKFGVHPVHPIGERFNPDHHQAISVQPHEGPADHVISVMQKGYLLRDRLVRPALVVVSKNQ
;
A
#
# COMPACT_ATOMS: atom_id res chain seq x y z
N MET A 1 26.13 -51.80 30.20
CA MET A 1 26.94 -52.09 29.00
C MET A 1 26.36 -51.22 27.89
N THR A 2 26.99 -50.23 27.36
CA THR A 2 28.31 -49.61 27.46
C THR A 2 28.14 -48.13 26.95
N GLU A 3 28.61 -47.22 27.80
CA GLU A 3 28.80 -45.82 27.42
C GLU A 3 29.84 -45.70 26.27
N GLN A 4 29.56 -44.86 25.30
CA GLN A 4 30.61 -44.28 24.47
C GLN A 4 30.40 -42.78 24.34
N SER A 5 31.10 -42.08 25.22
CA SER A 5 31.39 -40.68 25.18
C SER A 5 32.17 -40.35 23.89
N LYS A 6 31.63 -39.41 23.11
CA LYS A 6 32.37 -38.76 22.01
C LYS A 6 32.99 -37.47 22.55
N GLN A 7 34.29 -37.46 22.71
CA GLN A 7 35.10 -36.27 22.93
C GLN A 7 35.01 -35.34 21.69
N PRO A 8 34.90 -34.02 21.87
CA PRO A 8 35.05 -33.06 20.74
C PRO A 8 36.53 -32.96 20.35
N ASN A 9 36.76 -32.87 19.05
CA ASN A 9 38.03 -32.86 18.39
C ASN A 9 38.71 -31.50 18.57
N GLU A 10 39.70 -31.40 19.44
CA GLU A 10 40.52 -30.19 19.70
C GLU A 10 41.34 -29.73 18.47
N GLU A 11 41.51 -30.58 17.44
CA GLU A 11 42.25 -30.24 16.24
C GLU A 11 41.51 -29.28 15.27
N ASN A 12 40.17 -29.13 15.41
CA ASN A 12 39.40 -28.23 14.54
C ASN A 12 39.35 -26.78 15.03
N MET A 13 39.56 -26.58 16.33
CA MET A 13 39.59 -25.20 16.91
C MET A 13 40.89 -24.45 16.58
N THR A 14 42.03 -25.17 16.50
CA THR A 14 43.33 -24.56 16.18
C THR A 14 43.47 -24.15 14.72
N GLN A 15 42.68 -24.71 13.81
CA GLN A 15 42.73 -24.35 12.39
C GLN A 15 41.86 -23.11 12.06
N GLU A 16 40.75 -22.88 12.77
CA GLU A 16 39.90 -21.69 12.63
C GLU A 16 40.56 -20.46 13.25
N GLU A 17 41.20 -20.57 14.41
CA GLU A 17 41.94 -19.49 15.05
C GLU A 17 43.14 -19.03 14.23
N ASN A 18 43.87 -19.96 13.56
CA ASN A 18 44.98 -19.60 12.69
C ASN A 18 44.55 -19.00 11.33
N GLN A 19 43.32 -19.25 10.86
CA GLN A 19 42.80 -18.63 9.65
C GLN A 19 42.27 -17.20 9.93
N ASP A 20 41.79 -16.94 11.11
CA ASP A 20 41.30 -15.61 11.50
C ASP A 20 42.47 -14.66 11.81
N MET A 21 43.51 -15.13 12.49
CA MET A 21 44.75 -14.37 12.70
C MET A 21 45.45 -14.01 11.38
N SER A 22 45.46 -14.90 10.39
CA SER A 22 46.07 -14.60 9.10
C SER A 22 45.26 -13.61 8.26
N LYS A 23 43.96 -13.46 8.48
CA LYS A 23 43.12 -12.45 7.84
C LYS A 23 43.23 -11.09 8.49
N GLU A 24 43.39 -11.04 9.82
CA GLU A 24 43.68 -9.81 10.54
C GLU A 24 45.09 -9.23 10.20
N GLU A 25 46.14 -10.07 10.13
CA GLU A 25 47.44 -9.65 9.67
C GLU A 25 47.47 -9.18 8.20
N GLN A 26 46.66 -9.77 7.32
CA GLN A 26 46.51 -9.30 5.93
C GLN A 26 45.66 -8.02 5.84
N ALA A 27 44.70 -7.81 6.73
CA ALA A 27 43.95 -6.55 6.81
C ALA A 27 44.83 -5.39 7.39
N GLU A 28 45.64 -5.67 8.38
CA GLU A 28 46.61 -4.67 8.93
C GLU A 28 47.72 -4.33 7.93
N GLN A 29 48.22 -5.30 7.15
CA GLN A 29 49.20 -5.03 6.10
C GLN A 29 48.61 -4.25 4.91
N SER A 30 47.28 -4.32 4.65
CA SER A 30 46.64 -3.50 3.62
C SER A 30 46.43 -2.05 4.04
N VAL A 31 46.34 -1.77 5.34
CA VAL A 31 46.22 -0.41 5.88
C VAL A 31 47.57 0.30 5.96
N THR A 32 48.64 -0.45 6.17
CA THR A 32 50.01 0.15 6.26
C THR A 32 50.66 0.43 4.90
N ALA A 33 50.10 -0.10 3.79
CA ALA A 33 50.63 0.18 2.45
C ALA A 33 50.23 1.59 1.91
N ASP A 34 49.32 2.29 2.58
CA ASP A 34 48.85 3.61 2.15
C ASP A 34 49.60 4.79 2.81
N GLU A 35 50.51 4.50 3.77
CA GLU A 35 51.29 5.54 4.49
C GLU A 35 52.48 6.14 3.70
N ASN A 36 52.80 5.63 2.51
CA ASN A 36 53.87 6.16 1.66
C ASN A 36 53.36 6.69 0.30
N LEU A 37 52.13 7.16 0.19
CA LEU A 37 51.70 7.85 -1.02
C LEU A 37 52.35 9.25 -1.07
N ASP A 38 53.07 9.52 -2.19
CA ASP A 38 53.58 10.87 -2.49
C ASP A 38 52.46 11.89 -2.29
N PRO A 39 52.66 12.96 -1.51
CA PRO A 39 51.66 14.01 -1.28
C PRO A 39 51.04 14.56 -2.56
N ARG A 40 51.74 14.50 -3.68
CA ARG A 40 51.25 14.90 -4.99
C ARG A 40 50.17 13.95 -5.53
N VAL A 41 50.38 12.64 -5.41
CA VAL A 41 49.41 11.62 -5.82
C VAL A 41 48.16 11.68 -4.95
N LEU A 42 48.33 11.96 -3.66
CA LEU A 42 47.19 12.14 -2.74
C LEU A 42 46.40 13.39 -3.11
N ALA A 43 47.05 14.50 -3.44
CA ALA A 43 46.38 15.72 -3.87
C ALA A 43 45.62 15.52 -5.21
N GLU A 44 46.19 14.79 -6.16
CA GLU A 44 45.52 14.46 -7.41
C GLU A 44 44.23 13.58 -7.16
N LYS A 45 44.36 12.54 -6.33
CA LYS A 45 43.20 11.71 -5.96
C LYS A 45 42.14 12.51 -5.22
N LEU A 46 42.50 13.43 -4.34
CA LEU A 46 41.53 14.31 -3.68
C LEU A 46 40.83 15.22 -4.69
N ALA A 47 41.55 15.82 -5.62
CA ALA A 47 40.95 16.65 -6.66
C ALA A 47 40.00 15.88 -7.58
N GLU A 48 40.36 14.63 -7.94
CA GLU A 48 39.48 13.75 -8.69
C GLU A 48 38.19 13.41 -7.91
N ARG A 49 38.32 13.09 -6.62
CA ARG A 49 37.14 12.82 -5.76
C ARG A 49 36.25 14.04 -5.56
N ASP A 50 36.85 15.22 -5.39
CA ASP A 50 36.10 16.48 -5.30
C ASP A 50 35.32 16.76 -6.58
N GLN A 51 35.89 16.50 -7.75
CA GLN A 51 35.17 16.60 -9.04
C GLN A 51 34.04 15.56 -9.15
N GLU A 52 34.30 14.33 -8.72
CA GLU A 52 33.26 13.28 -8.70
C GLU A 52 32.12 13.67 -7.76
N ILE A 53 32.41 14.17 -6.57
CA ILE A 53 31.41 14.67 -5.61
C ILE A 53 30.60 15.80 -6.22
N LEU A 54 31.25 16.76 -6.85
CA LEU A 54 30.55 17.89 -7.50
C LEU A 54 29.61 17.41 -8.61
N ARG A 55 30.08 16.45 -9.42
CA ARG A 55 29.26 15.83 -10.46
C ARG A 55 28.06 15.10 -9.88
N LEU A 56 28.27 14.27 -8.85
CA LEU A 56 27.19 13.55 -8.17
C LEU A 56 26.18 14.51 -7.53
N HIS A 57 26.65 15.62 -6.95
CA HIS A 57 25.75 16.66 -6.44
C HIS A 57 24.89 17.27 -7.55
N ALA A 58 25.47 17.57 -8.70
CA ALA A 58 24.72 18.10 -9.84
C ALA A 58 23.70 17.08 -10.37
N GLU A 59 24.07 15.81 -10.45
CA GLU A 59 23.15 14.73 -10.86
C GLU A 59 22.01 14.55 -9.84
N MET A 60 22.29 14.59 -8.54
CA MET A 60 21.28 14.54 -7.47
C MET A 60 20.31 15.74 -7.56
N GLU A 61 20.82 16.94 -7.78
CA GLU A 61 19.96 18.12 -7.92
C GLU A 61 19.05 18.04 -9.17
N ASN A 62 19.61 17.55 -10.27
CA ASN A 62 18.82 17.31 -11.49
C ASN A 62 17.75 16.22 -11.27
N LEU A 63 18.10 15.12 -10.60
CA LEU A 63 17.16 14.07 -10.25
C LEU A 63 16.05 14.60 -9.34
N ARG A 64 16.40 15.38 -8.31
CA ARG A 64 15.43 16.01 -7.39
C ARG A 64 14.45 16.89 -8.14
N LYS A 65 14.93 17.76 -9.02
CA LYS A 65 14.07 18.62 -9.85
C LYS A 65 13.16 17.83 -10.80
N ARG A 66 13.63 16.68 -11.30
CA ARG A 66 12.81 15.77 -12.11
C ARG A 66 11.72 15.15 -11.26
N VAL A 67 12.08 14.56 -10.10
CA VAL A 67 11.12 13.91 -9.20
C VAL A 67 10.06 14.89 -8.71
N GLU A 68 10.42 16.12 -8.37
CA GLU A 68 9.45 17.17 -7.98
C GLU A 68 8.42 17.43 -9.10
N ARG A 69 8.88 17.55 -10.36
CA ARG A 69 7.98 17.71 -11.52
C ARG A 69 7.09 16.48 -11.75
N ASP A 70 7.66 15.29 -11.61
CA ASP A 70 6.91 14.05 -11.78
C ASP A 70 5.84 13.88 -10.71
N ILE A 71 6.14 14.25 -9.46
CA ILE A 71 5.17 14.26 -8.36
C ILE A 71 4.07 15.30 -8.62
N GLU A 72 4.43 16.50 -9.07
CA GLU A 72 3.46 17.54 -9.40
C GLU A 72 2.53 17.10 -10.53
N ASN A 73 3.08 16.54 -11.60
CA ASN A 73 2.31 15.99 -12.70
C ASN A 73 1.42 14.80 -12.25
N ALA A 74 1.97 13.89 -11.46
CA ALA A 74 1.19 12.78 -10.90
C ALA A 74 0.01 13.27 -10.06
N ARG A 75 0.20 14.30 -9.23
CA ARG A 75 -0.89 14.92 -8.44
C ARG A 75 -1.91 15.61 -9.32
N LYS A 76 -1.46 16.38 -10.34
CA LYS A 76 -2.33 17.12 -11.23
C LYS A 76 -3.22 16.20 -12.07
N PHE A 77 -2.69 15.07 -12.53
CA PHE A 77 -3.41 14.12 -13.38
C PHE A 77 -3.91 12.87 -12.63
N ALA A 78 -3.75 12.82 -11.28
CA ALA A 78 -4.18 11.67 -10.49
C ALA A 78 -5.67 11.33 -10.63
N LEU A 79 -6.51 12.36 -10.83
CA LEU A 79 -7.95 12.22 -10.95
C LEU A 79 -8.44 12.06 -12.40
N GLU A 80 -7.59 12.31 -13.40
CA GLU A 80 -8.01 12.27 -14.80
C GLU A 80 -8.60 10.93 -15.20
N ARG A 81 -7.88 9.84 -14.93
CA ARG A 81 -8.36 8.48 -15.23
C ARG A 81 -9.62 8.10 -14.47
N PHE A 82 -9.76 8.61 -13.24
CA PHE A 82 -10.96 8.36 -12.43
C PHE A 82 -12.16 9.10 -13.02
N VAL A 83 -11.99 10.39 -13.33
CA VAL A 83 -13.04 11.21 -13.96
C VAL A 83 -13.46 10.62 -15.29
N ASP A 84 -12.51 10.29 -16.16
CA ASP A 84 -12.78 9.67 -17.46
C ASP A 84 -13.62 8.37 -17.32
N SER A 85 -13.29 7.56 -16.33
CA SER A 85 -14.03 6.32 -16.04
C SER A 85 -15.43 6.56 -15.45
N LEU A 86 -15.73 7.76 -14.93
CA LEU A 86 -17.05 8.13 -14.42
C LEU A 86 -17.96 8.73 -15.50
N LEU A 87 -17.43 9.24 -16.61
CA LEU A 87 -18.23 9.82 -17.67
C LEU A 87 -19.32 8.88 -18.18
N PRO A 88 -19.07 7.59 -18.47
CA PRO A 88 -20.11 6.65 -18.88
C PRO A 88 -21.25 6.48 -17.86
N VAL A 89 -20.97 6.69 -16.56
CA VAL A 89 -22.00 6.65 -15.50
C VAL A 89 -22.92 7.87 -15.61
N ILE A 90 -22.32 9.04 -15.87
CA ILE A 90 -23.06 10.30 -16.09
C ILE A 90 -23.95 10.15 -17.31
N ASP A 91 -23.39 9.68 -18.43
CA ASP A 91 -24.12 9.44 -19.68
C ASP A 91 -25.33 8.50 -19.45
N SER A 92 -25.13 7.43 -18.68
CA SER A 92 -26.20 6.48 -18.35
C SER A 92 -27.29 7.11 -17.49
N LEU A 93 -26.93 8.00 -16.56
CA LEU A 93 -27.90 8.74 -15.74
C LEU A 93 -28.70 9.73 -16.60
N GLU A 94 -28.04 10.46 -17.51
CA GLU A 94 -28.71 11.40 -18.43
C GLU A 94 -29.68 10.68 -19.34
N MET A 95 -29.29 9.52 -19.89
CA MET A 95 -30.19 8.67 -20.68
C MET A 95 -31.39 8.18 -19.86
N GLY A 96 -31.16 7.81 -18.59
CA GLY A 96 -32.24 7.39 -17.68
C GLY A 96 -33.24 8.51 -17.39
N ILE A 97 -32.75 9.74 -17.20
CA ILE A 97 -33.58 10.94 -17.00
C ILE A 97 -34.43 11.20 -18.27
N GLN A 98 -33.81 11.22 -19.45
CA GLN A 98 -34.53 11.42 -20.71
C GLN A 98 -35.61 10.33 -20.93
N ALA A 99 -35.27 9.09 -20.61
CA ALA A 99 -36.26 7.99 -20.72
C ALA A 99 -37.45 8.17 -19.75
N SER A 100 -37.23 8.78 -18.59
CA SER A 100 -38.31 9.02 -17.62
C SER A 100 -39.25 10.15 -17.99
N GLU A 101 -38.87 11.05 -18.89
CA GLU A 101 -39.69 12.16 -19.38
C GLU A 101 -40.76 11.70 -20.42
N ASN A 102 -40.61 10.50 -20.94
CA ASN A 102 -41.61 9.96 -21.88
C ASN A 102 -42.94 9.61 -21.19
N GLU A 103 -44.08 10.03 -21.74
CA GLU A 103 -45.41 9.78 -21.18
C GLU A 103 -45.74 8.27 -21.01
N HIS A 104 -45.00 7.41 -21.69
CA HIS A 104 -45.14 5.95 -21.61
C HIS A 104 -44.01 5.25 -20.87
N ALA A 105 -43.24 6.01 -20.06
CA ALA A 105 -42.14 5.45 -19.29
C ALA A 105 -42.66 4.43 -18.27
N SER A 106 -42.21 3.20 -18.37
CA SER A 106 -42.52 2.15 -17.40
C SER A 106 -41.63 2.32 -16.17
N LEU A 107 -42.21 2.39 -14.98
CA LEU A 107 -41.46 2.44 -13.71
C LEU A 107 -40.46 1.27 -13.60
N GLU A 108 -40.83 0.11 -14.11
CA GLU A 108 -39.99 -1.08 -14.11
C GLU A 108 -38.70 -0.90 -14.95
N LYS A 109 -38.82 -0.30 -16.15
CA LYS A 109 -37.67 0.02 -17.02
C LYS A 109 -36.76 1.09 -16.41
N ILE A 110 -37.35 2.09 -15.74
CA ILE A 110 -36.56 3.13 -15.05
C ILE A 110 -35.80 2.49 -13.89
N ARG A 111 -36.41 1.59 -13.14
CA ARG A 111 -35.76 0.86 -12.06
C ARG A 111 -34.59 0.00 -12.59
N GLU A 112 -34.85 -0.78 -13.62
CA GLU A 112 -33.84 -1.63 -14.27
C GLU A 112 -32.64 -0.78 -14.76
N GLY A 113 -32.89 0.33 -15.46
CA GLY A 113 -31.84 1.28 -15.90
C GLY A 113 -31.06 1.85 -14.75
N SER A 114 -31.72 2.20 -13.64
CA SER A 114 -31.07 2.71 -12.43
C SER A 114 -30.19 1.65 -11.76
N GLU A 115 -30.66 0.38 -11.70
CA GLU A 115 -29.87 -0.75 -11.18
C GLU A 115 -28.64 -1.03 -12.06
N MET A 116 -28.80 -0.96 -13.39
CA MET A 116 -27.66 -1.10 -14.32
C MET A 116 -26.63 0.02 -14.12
N THR A 117 -27.08 1.26 -13.98
CA THR A 117 -26.20 2.42 -13.74
C THR A 117 -25.48 2.31 -12.40
N LEU A 118 -26.18 1.86 -11.35
CA LEU A 118 -25.56 1.62 -10.05
C LEU A 118 -24.47 0.54 -10.14
N ASN A 119 -24.74 -0.54 -10.85
CA ASN A 119 -23.75 -1.61 -11.05
C ASN A 119 -22.54 -1.11 -11.85
N LEU A 120 -22.74 -0.31 -12.88
CA LEU A 120 -21.67 0.32 -13.65
C LEU A 120 -20.81 1.23 -12.75
N PHE A 121 -21.45 2.04 -11.91
CA PHE A 121 -20.76 2.88 -10.94
C PHE A 121 -19.93 2.07 -9.96
N LEU A 122 -20.49 1.01 -9.36
CA LEU A 122 -19.80 0.16 -8.40
C LEU A 122 -18.59 -0.55 -9.04
N GLN A 123 -18.74 -1.08 -10.25
CA GLN A 123 -17.65 -1.67 -11.02
C GLN A 123 -16.54 -0.66 -11.33
N THR A 124 -16.94 0.57 -11.64
CA THR A 124 -15.96 1.65 -11.88
C THR A 124 -15.19 1.97 -10.60
N MET A 125 -15.87 2.08 -9.46
CA MET A 125 -15.23 2.30 -8.16
C MET A 125 -14.26 1.17 -7.79
N GLU A 126 -14.64 -0.07 -8.04
CA GLU A 126 -13.81 -1.25 -7.78
C GLU A 126 -12.50 -1.25 -8.57
N LYS A 127 -12.51 -0.83 -9.85
CA LYS A 127 -11.30 -0.67 -10.68
C LYS A 127 -10.27 0.28 -10.05
N PHE A 128 -10.72 1.23 -9.24
CA PHE A 128 -9.87 2.15 -8.50
C PHE A 128 -9.57 1.71 -7.07
N GLY A 129 -9.98 0.48 -6.71
CA GLY A 129 -9.72 -0.11 -5.40
C GLY A 129 -10.66 0.39 -4.30
N VAL A 130 -11.85 0.86 -4.69
CA VAL A 130 -12.90 1.23 -3.73
C VAL A 130 -13.85 0.05 -3.56
N HIS A 131 -13.86 -0.52 -2.35
CA HIS A 131 -14.69 -1.67 -2.01
C HIS A 131 -15.79 -1.29 -1.00
N PRO A 132 -17.05 -1.73 -1.21
CA PRO A 132 -18.11 -1.49 -0.25
C PRO A 132 -17.96 -2.40 0.98
N VAL A 133 -18.23 -1.84 2.17
CA VAL A 133 -18.35 -2.58 3.43
C VAL A 133 -19.83 -2.73 3.75
N HIS A 134 -20.34 -3.97 3.67
CA HIS A 134 -21.75 -4.30 3.87
C HIS A 134 -21.89 -5.57 4.73
N PRO A 135 -21.59 -5.49 6.04
CA PRO A 135 -21.34 -6.63 6.91
C PRO A 135 -22.63 -7.23 7.53
N ILE A 136 -23.72 -7.38 6.79
CA ILE A 136 -24.95 -8.00 7.33
C ILE A 136 -24.68 -9.43 7.79
N GLY A 137 -25.02 -9.75 9.04
CA GLY A 137 -24.82 -11.06 9.63
C GLY A 137 -23.38 -11.31 10.14
N GLU A 138 -22.46 -10.41 9.90
CA GLU A 138 -21.09 -10.51 10.38
C GLU A 138 -20.96 -9.95 11.81
N ARG A 139 -19.88 -10.33 12.49
CA ARG A 139 -19.54 -9.76 13.80
C ARG A 139 -19.20 -8.30 13.67
N PHE A 140 -19.66 -7.47 14.61
CA PHE A 140 -19.32 -6.06 14.67
C PHE A 140 -17.81 -5.85 14.80
N ASN A 141 -17.25 -5.03 13.93
CA ASN A 141 -15.84 -4.65 13.94
C ASN A 141 -15.72 -3.12 14.05
N PRO A 142 -15.20 -2.59 15.16
CA PRO A 142 -15.06 -1.14 15.36
C PRO A 142 -14.15 -0.44 14.34
N ASP A 143 -13.22 -1.18 13.70
CA ASP A 143 -12.31 -0.61 12.72
C ASP A 143 -13.01 -0.24 11.40
N HIS A 144 -14.12 -0.90 11.08
CA HIS A 144 -14.83 -0.73 9.80
C HIS A 144 -16.31 -0.36 9.95
N HIS A 145 -16.87 -0.52 11.15
CA HIS A 145 -18.29 -0.34 11.41
C HIS A 145 -18.51 0.70 12.51
N GLN A 146 -19.60 1.45 12.39
CA GLN A 146 -20.07 2.37 13.40
C GLN A 146 -21.47 1.95 13.83
N ALA A 147 -21.62 1.47 15.06
CA ALA A 147 -22.92 1.12 15.63
C ALA A 147 -23.70 2.38 15.95
N ILE A 148 -24.90 2.52 15.39
CA ILE A 148 -25.83 3.63 15.66
C ILE A 148 -26.93 3.23 16.64
N SER A 149 -27.25 1.94 16.72
CA SER A 149 -28.27 1.39 17.61
C SER A 149 -27.94 -0.07 17.94
N VAL A 150 -28.41 -0.47 19.11
CA VAL A 150 -28.34 -1.86 19.57
C VAL A 150 -29.78 -2.35 19.77
N GLN A 151 -30.15 -3.49 19.18
CA GLN A 151 -31.50 -4.03 19.25
C GLN A 151 -31.48 -5.48 19.71
N PRO A 152 -32.50 -5.91 20.51
CA PRO A 152 -32.69 -7.32 20.81
C PRO A 152 -32.91 -8.12 19.51
N HIS A 153 -32.22 -9.25 19.39
CA HIS A 153 -32.33 -10.12 18.25
C HIS A 153 -32.13 -11.59 18.67
N GLU A 154 -32.82 -12.51 18.02
CA GLU A 154 -32.76 -13.95 18.34
C GLU A 154 -31.41 -14.61 17.94
N GLY A 155 -30.53 -13.87 17.24
CA GLY A 155 -29.21 -14.33 16.82
C GLY A 155 -28.11 -14.09 17.86
N PRO A 156 -26.87 -14.41 17.51
CA PRO A 156 -25.72 -14.19 18.37
C PRO A 156 -25.54 -12.68 18.66
N ALA A 157 -25.07 -12.35 19.88
CA ALA A 157 -24.78 -10.97 20.26
C ALA A 157 -23.61 -10.39 19.46
N ASP A 158 -23.52 -9.08 19.41
CA ASP A 158 -22.47 -8.33 18.72
C ASP A 158 -22.37 -8.62 17.21
N HIS A 159 -23.51 -8.97 16.58
CA HIS A 159 -23.58 -9.14 15.13
C HIS A 159 -24.38 -8.01 14.49
N VAL A 160 -24.04 -7.71 13.24
CA VAL A 160 -24.72 -6.68 12.46
C VAL A 160 -26.06 -7.21 11.96
N ILE A 161 -27.16 -6.66 12.47
CA ILE A 161 -28.52 -7.01 12.06
C ILE A 161 -28.89 -6.33 10.74
N SER A 162 -28.55 -5.05 10.64
CA SER A 162 -28.83 -4.27 9.44
C SER A 162 -27.76 -3.21 9.18
N VAL A 163 -27.61 -2.84 7.92
CA VAL A 163 -26.71 -1.78 7.47
C VAL A 163 -27.56 -0.62 6.97
N MET A 164 -27.56 0.47 7.71
CA MET A 164 -28.30 1.69 7.37
C MET A 164 -27.56 2.47 6.26
N GLN A 165 -26.23 2.42 6.28
CA GLN A 165 -25.41 3.05 5.27
C GLN A 165 -24.15 2.22 5.05
N LYS A 166 -23.90 1.84 3.78
CA LYS A 166 -22.68 1.09 3.42
C LYS A 166 -21.45 1.92 3.71
N GLY A 167 -20.41 1.27 4.27
CA GLY A 167 -19.07 1.80 4.38
C GLY A 167 -18.31 1.64 3.07
N TYR A 168 -17.14 2.27 2.98
CA TYR A 168 -16.24 2.12 1.84
C TYR A 168 -14.79 2.14 2.27
N LEU A 169 -14.01 1.23 1.67
CA LEU A 169 -12.56 1.16 1.75
C LEU A 169 -11.97 1.65 0.43
N LEU A 170 -10.88 2.39 0.48
CA LEU A 170 -10.03 2.69 -0.67
C LEU A 170 -8.71 1.94 -0.47
N ARG A 171 -8.53 0.84 -1.20
CA ARG A 171 -7.48 -0.13 -0.93
C ARG A 171 -7.56 -0.58 0.54
N ASP A 172 -6.52 -0.31 1.34
CA ASP A 172 -6.45 -0.69 2.76
C ASP A 172 -6.91 0.43 3.72
N ARG A 173 -7.32 1.58 3.18
CA ARG A 173 -7.71 2.74 3.99
C ARG A 173 -9.21 2.86 4.09
N LEU A 174 -9.72 2.92 5.32
CA LEU A 174 -11.12 3.24 5.56
C LEU A 174 -11.42 4.69 5.15
N VAL A 175 -12.36 4.86 4.22
CA VAL A 175 -12.88 6.17 3.79
C VAL A 175 -14.07 6.57 4.64
N ARG A 176 -14.97 5.60 4.88
CA ARG A 176 -16.17 5.79 5.68
C ARG A 176 -16.59 4.45 6.30
N PRO A 177 -16.84 4.39 7.62
CA PRO A 177 -17.36 3.18 8.24
C PRO A 177 -18.80 2.89 7.79
N ALA A 178 -19.20 1.62 7.85
CA ALA A 178 -20.60 1.24 7.66
C ALA A 178 -21.40 1.62 8.90
N LEU A 179 -22.51 2.32 8.75
CA LEU A 179 -23.47 2.58 9.83
C LEU A 179 -24.37 1.38 10.01
N VAL A 180 -24.30 0.74 11.17
CA VAL A 180 -24.92 -0.54 11.44
C VAL A 180 -25.77 -0.55 12.68
N VAL A 181 -26.75 -1.46 12.71
CA VAL A 181 -27.49 -1.84 13.91
C VAL A 181 -26.94 -3.19 14.37
N VAL A 182 -26.62 -3.30 15.66
CA VAL A 182 -25.95 -4.47 16.26
C VAL A 182 -26.94 -5.22 17.15
N SER A 183 -26.82 -6.56 17.16
CA SER A 183 -27.62 -7.43 18.04
C SER A 183 -27.14 -7.34 19.49
N LYS A 184 -28.11 -7.38 20.41
CA LYS A 184 -27.89 -7.63 21.83
C LYS A 184 -28.65 -8.89 22.23
N ASN A 185 -28.08 -9.73 23.05
CA ASN A 185 -28.83 -10.82 23.69
C ASN A 185 -29.99 -10.27 24.50
N GLN A 186 -31.13 -10.98 24.45
CA GLN A 186 -32.25 -10.72 25.36
C GLN A 186 -31.86 -10.98 26.79
#